data_87adadadfc8596d6510eec33882b4d86
#
_entry.id   87adadadfc8596d6510eec33882b4d86
#
_cell.length_a   1.000
_cell.length_b   1.000
_cell.length_c   1.000
_cell.angle_alpha   90.00
_cell.angle_beta   90.00
_cell.angle_gamma   90.00
#
_symmetry.space_group_name_H-M   'P 1'
#
loop_
_entity.id
_entity.type
_entity.pdbx_description
1 polymer ?
#
loop_
_entity_poly.entity_id
_entity_poly.type
_entity_poly.pdbx_seq_one_letter_code
_entity_poly.pdbx_strand_id
1 'polypeptide(L)'
;MAKAPEEGEIWEWRAFGRVDEELASRIQSHPIRMGVNNSRGTDLYLISESTDHNVKLRKWGADSLLKLKLLVGKAQRAIELYSESSTMVFGFPVSEGELQFAAHLLGVRPNTSPDKSSFTDEEFVDALIHASPPAQKVEVSKMRSQFDFDGGWVELAHVQFPGKTVQSLSIHSPVMETVEKILDSLQPGPELEAMNYVEACRRWAR
;
A
#
# COMPACT_ATOMS: atom_id res chain seq x y z
N MET A 1 -20.75 -9.81 13.21
CA MET A 1 -19.42 -10.38 13.54
C MET A 1 -18.57 -10.28 12.29
N ALA A 2 -17.41 -9.65 12.37
CA ALA A 2 -16.47 -9.64 11.25
C ALA A 2 -15.96 -11.08 11.01
N LYS A 3 -15.85 -11.49 9.74
CA LYS A 3 -15.27 -12.77 9.35
C LYS A 3 -13.83 -12.83 9.85
N ALA A 4 -13.39 -13.95 10.41
CA ALA A 4 -11.97 -14.15 10.72
C ALA A 4 -11.17 -14.06 9.40
N PRO A 5 -10.01 -13.35 9.39
CA PRO A 5 -9.20 -13.21 8.20
C PRO A 5 -8.69 -14.58 7.72
N GLU A 6 -8.61 -14.74 6.41
CA GLU A 6 -7.99 -15.91 5.80
C GLU A 6 -6.45 -15.78 5.84
N GLU A 7 -5.74 -16.86 5.60
CA GLU A 7 -4.28 -16.82 5.56
C GLU A 7 -3.79 -15.79 4.51
N GLY A 8 -2.95 -14.85 4.94
CA GLY A 8 -2.47 -13.75 4.10
C GLY A 8 -3.36 -12.51 4.10
N GLU A 9 -4.42 -12.48 4.88
CA GLU A 9 -5.25 -11.28 5.07
C GLU A 9 -4.75 -10.48 6.30
N ILE A 10 -4.70 -9.15 6.15
CA ILE A 10 -4.24 -8.20 7.18
C ILE A 10 -5.22 -7.04 7.28
N TRP A 11 -5.66 -6.78 8.50
CA TRP A 11 -6.35 -5.54 8.84
C TRP A 11 -5.34 -4.42 8.96
N GLU A 12 -5.65 -3.30 8.33
CA GLU A 12 -4.83 -2.10 8.32
C GLU A 12 -5.69 -0.87 8.64
N TRP A 13 -5.21 -0.03 9.54
CA TRP A 13 -5.60 1.36 9.64
C TRP A 13 -4.44 2.22 9.19
N ARG A 14 -4.72 3.26 8.39
CA ARG A 14 -3.67 4.18 7.93
C ARG A 14 -4.17 5.61 7.92
N ALA A 15 -3.26 6.52 8.28
CA ALA A 15 -3.48 7.95 8.18
C ALA A 15 -2.24 8.67 7.67
N PHE A 16 -2.45 9.84 7.09
CA PHE A 16 -1.41 10.76 6.65
C PHE A 16 -1.60 12.13 7.28
N GLY A 17 -0.49 12.79 7.62
CA GLY A 17 -0.52 14.09 8.23
C GLY A 17 0.73 14.37 9.03
N ARG A 18 0.57 15.06 10.15
CA ARG A 18 1.64 15.31 11.09
C ARG A 18 1.49 14.37 12.29
N VAL A 19 2.55 13.60 12.55
CA VAL A 19 2.70 12.83 13.79
C VAL A 19 3.40 13.73 14.80
N ASP A 20 2.74 14.05 15.91
CA ASP A 20 3.35 14.85 16.97
C ASP A 20 4.43 14.06 17.72
N GLU A 21 5.28 14.79 18.44
CA GLU A 21 6.44 14.21 19.13
C GLU A 21 6.04 13.23 20.25
N GLU A 22 4.93 13.47 20.94
CA GLU A 22 4.45 12.60 22.02
C GLU A 22 3.99 11.26 21.46
N LEU A 23 3.18 11.28 20.39
CA LEU A 23 2.73 10.07 19.69
C LEU A 23 3.92 9.31 19.10
N ALA A 24 4.86 10.02 18.46
CA ALA A 24 6.08 9.41 17.93
C ALA A 24 6.90 8.73 19.04
N SER A 25 7.10 9.38 20.18
CA SER A 25 7.84 8.84 21.32
C SER A 25 7.18 7.59 21.92
N ARG A 26 5.84 7.59 22.04
CA ARG A 26 5.10 6.42 22.49
C ARG A 26 5.29 5.23 21.57
N ILE A 27 5.21 5.43 20.24
CA ILE A 27 5.42 4.38 19.26
C ILE A 27 6.87 3.88 19.31
N GLN A 28 7.85 4.79 19.37
CA GLN A 28 9.27 4.47 19.38
C GLN A 28 9.75 3.81 20.69
N SER A 29 8.97 3.85 21.74
CA SER A 29 9.24 3.10 22.98
C SER A 29 9.03 1.59 22.83
N HIS A 30 8.35 1.15 21.78
CA HIS A 30 8.16 -0.26 21.46
C HIS A 30 9.36 -0.86 20.71
N PRO A 31 9.55 -2.18 20.77
CA PRO A 31 10.64 -2.85 20.05
C PRO A 31 10.58 -2.60 18.55
N ILE A 32 11.73 -2.31 17.97
CA ILE A 32 11.87 -2.15 16.52
C ILE A 32 11.72 -3.52 15.86
N ARG A 33 10.84 -3.61 14.85
CA ARG A 33 10.67 -4.79 14.03
C ARG A 33 11.89 -5.00 13.13
N MET A 34 12.54 -6.14 13.28
CA MET A 34 13.78 -6.47 12.58
C MET A 34 13.60 -6.46 11.05
N GLY A 35 14.62 -5.97 10.36
CA GLY A 35 14.68 -5.95 8.88
C GLY A 35 13.92 -4.80 8.20
N VAL A 36 13.22 -3.94 8.94
CA VAL A 36 12.39 -2.87 8.35
C VAL A 36 12.77 -1.46 8.84
N ASN A 37 13.68 -1.36 9.81
CA ASN A 37 14.05 -0.05 10.38
C ASN A 37 14.81 0.82 9.37
N ASN A 38 14.40 2.09 9.23
CA ASN A 38 14.95 3.07 8.29
C ASN A 38 15.03 2.56 6.83
N SER A 39 14.17 1.62 6.45
CA SER A 39 14.15 1.14 5.08
C SER A 39 13.67 2.24 4.13
N ARG A 40 14.51 2.53 3.12
CA ARG A 40 14.14 3.43 2.03
C ARG A 40 13.67 2.62 0.84
N GLY A 41 12.67 3.13 0.15
CA GLY A 41 12.18 2.51 -1.07
C GLY A 41 11.34 3.48 -1.88
N THR A 42 11.28 3.21 -3.17
CA THR A 42 10.38 3.90 -4.09
C THR A 42 9.41 2.88 -4.67
N ASP A 43 8.13 3.15 -4.52
CA ASP A 43 7.06 2.39 -5.14
C ASP A 43 6.45 3.24 -6.27
N LEU A 44 6.27 2.67 -7.46
CA LEU A 44 5.48 3.25 -8.53
C LEU A 44 4.07 2.68 -8.42
N TYR A 45 3.12 3.49 -7.96
CA TYR A 45 1.71 3.13 -7.90
C TYR A 45 1.06 3.31 -9.26
N LEU A 46 0.23 2.35 -9.64
CA LEU A 46 -0.72 2.46 -10.74
C LEU A 46 -2.11 2.55 -10.12
N ILE A 47 -2.80 3.64 -10.37
CA ILE A 47 -4.09 3.94 -9.75
C ILE A 47 -5.15 4.23 -10.81
N SER A 48 -6.40 3.96 -10.48
CA SER A 48 -7.56 4.35 -11.27
C SER A 48 -8.61 5.02 -10.37
N GLU A 49 -9.58 5.69 -10.95
CA GLU A 49 -10.68 6.31 -10.21
C GLU A 49 -11.72 5.29 -9.71
N SER A 50 -11.71 4.07 -10.25
CA SER A 50 -12.77 3.08 -10.04
C SER A 50 -12.53 2.12 -8.88
N THR A 51 -11.31 2.06 -8.32
CA THR A 51 -10.96 1.04 -7.33
C THR A 51 -9.89 1.51 -6.34
N ASP A 52 -9.92 0.96 -5.12
CA ASP A 52 -8.90 1.17 -4.08
C ASP A 52 -7.93 -0.02 -3.97
N HIS A 53 -7.95 -0.95 -4.92
CA HIS A 53 -6.92 -1.99 -4.99
C HIS A 53 -5.55 -1.38 -5.24
N ASN A 54 -4.53 -1.93 -4.57
CA ASN A 54 -3.19 -1.39 -4.63
C ASN A 54 -2.36 -2.20 -5.63
N VAL A 55 -2.10 -1.61 -6.78
CA VAL A 55 -1.22 -2.13 -7.83
C VAL A 55 0.03 -1.28 -7.85
N LYS A 56 1.20 -1.87 -7.59
CA LYS A 56 2.45 -1.11 -7.56
C LYS A 56 3.66 -1.91 -7.97
N LEU A 57 4.63 -1.23 -8.52
CA LEU A 57 5.97 -1.75 -8.74
C LEU A 57 6.88 -1.24 -7.62
N ARG A 58 7.56 -2.15 -6.94
CA ARG A 58 8.59 -1.84 -5.96
C ARG A 58 9.95 -2.00 -6.60
N LYS A 59 10.73 -0.94 -6.63
CA LYS A 59 12.13 -1.00 -7.08
C LYS A 59 13.02 -1.51 -5.94
N TRP A 60 13.83 -2.52 -6.25
CA TRP A 60 14.80 -3.11 -5.34
C TRP A 60 16.15 -3.25 -6.05
N GLY A 61 17.03 -2.26 -5.88
CA GLY A 61 18.25 -2.18 -6.66
C GLY A 61 17.96 -1.99 -8.15
N ALA A 62 18.46 -2.93 -8.98
CA ALA A 62 18.18 -2.97 -10.42
C ALA A 62 16.87 -3.69 -10.76
N ASP A 63 16.28 -4.42 -9.81
CA ASP A 63 15.09 -5.24 -10.05
C ASP A 63 13.83 -4.50 -9.68
N SER A 64 12.75 -4.81 -10.40
CA SER A 64 11.41 -4.38 -10.09
C SER A 64 10.54 -5.58 -9.69
N LEU A 65 9.68 -5.40 -8.70
CA LEU A 65 8.70 -6.39 -8.26
C LEU A 65 7.29 -5.80 -8.40
N LEU A 66 6.42 -6.48 -9.13
CA LEU A 66 5.00 -6.19 -9.12
C LEU A 66 4.41 -6.69 -7.79
N LYS A 67 3.75 -5.79 -7.06
CA LYS A 67 3.03 -6.11 -5.83
C LYS A 67 1.56 -5.75 -5.98
N LEU A 68 0.72 -6.74 -5.78
CA LEU A 68 -0.73 -6.57 -5.75
C LEU A 68 -1.22 -6.70 -4.31
N LYS A 69 -2.13 -5.81 -3.90
CA LYS A 69 -2.75 -5.81 -2.59
C LYS A 69 -4.24 -5.53 -2.77
N LEU A 70 -5.05 -6.54 -2.51
CA LEU A 70 -6.48 -6.47 -2.75
C LEU A 70 -7.19 -5.91 -1.52
N LEU A 71 -7.98 -4.88 -1.71
CA LEU A 71 -8.91 -4.43 -0.71
C LEU A 71 -10.11 -5.39 -0.70
N VAL A 72 -10.25 -6.16 0.38
CA VAL A 72 -11.27 -7.21 0.54
C VAL A 72 -12.48 -6.68 1.29
N GLY A 73 -12.26 -5.74 2.21
CA GLY A 73 -13.34 -5.16 3.02
C GLY A 73 -12.94 -3.87 3.72
N LYS A 74 -13.95 -3.15 4.17
CA LYS A 74 -13.81 -1.95 5.00
C LYS A 74 -14.66 -2.10 6.25
N ALA A 75 -14.11 -1.72 7.40
CA ALA A 75 -14.81 -1.68 8.68
C ALA A 75 -15.00 -0.22 9.14
N GLN A 76 -15.56 -0.05 10.33
CA GLN A 76 -15.68 1.27 10.95
C GLN A 76 -14.29 1.88 11.19
N ARG A 77 -14.23 3.20 11.43
CA ARG A 77 -13.01 3.95 11.72
C ARG A 77 -11.96 3.91 10.60
N ALA A 78 -12.39 3.69 9.36
CA ALA A 78 -11.51 3.53 8.18
C ALA A 78 -10.48 2.38 8.32
N ILE A 79 -10.82 1.32 9.05
CA ILE A 79 -10.02 0.09 9.08
C ILE A 79 -10.35 -0.73 7.84
N GLU A 80 -9.34 -1.18 7.13
CA GLU A 80 -9.46 -1.89 5.86
C GLU A 80 -8.86 -3.30 5.97
N LEU A 81 -9.51 -4.27 5.34
CA LEU A 81 -9.00 -5.64 5.21
C LEU A 81 -8.35 -5.79 3.84
N TYR A 82 -7.11 -6.21 3.84
CA TYR A 82 -6.35 -6.46 2.62
C TYR A 82 -5.90 -7.92 2.53
N SER A 83 -5.95 -8.47 1.33
CA SER A 83 -5.24 -9.70 1.00
C SER A 83 -3.85 -9.37 0.44
N GLU A 84 -2.81 -9.86 1.11
CA GLU A 84 -1.38 -9.65 0.82
C GLU A 84 -0.63 -10.98 0.80
N SER A 85 -1.05 -11.93 0.01
CA SER A 85 -0.36 -13.21 -0.13
C SER A 85 1.02 -13.02 -0.80
N SER A 86 1.99 -13.88 -0.46
CA SER A 86 3.26 -13.97 -1.18
C SER A 86 3.07 -14.34 -2.65
N THR A 87 1.93 -14.97 -3.00
CA THR A 87 1.54 -15.27 -4.37
C THR A 87 1.11 -14.06 -5.18
N MET A 88 1.00 -12.87 -4.56
CA MET A 88 0.69 -11.59 -5.22
C MET A 88 1.93 -10.71 -5.40
N VAL A 89 3.11 -11.30 -5.38
CA VAL A 89 4.39 -10.64 -5.64
C VAL A 89 5.08 -11.35 -6.80
N PHE A 90 5.27 -10.63 -7.91
CA PHE A 90 5.80 -11.17 -9.15
C PHE A 90 7.09 -10.47 -9.55
N GLY A 91 8.09 -11.22 -9.97
CA GLY A 91 9.29 -10.67 -10.61
C GLY A 91 9.03 -10.37 -12.08
N PHE A 92 9.70 -9.37 -12.64
CA PHE A 92 9.66 -9.09 -14.07
C PHE A 92 10.67 -9.96 -14.83
N PRO A 93 10.35 -10.37 -16.09
CA PRO A 93 9.15 -10.06 -16.83
C PRO A 93 7.91 -10.83 -16.33
N VAL A 94 6.76 -10.16 -16.33
CA VAL A 94 5.47 -10.76 -15.95
C VAL A 94 4.74 -11.33 -17.18
N SER A 95 3.89 -12.32 -16.94
CA SER A 95 3.06 -12.96 -17.98
C SER A 95 1.85 -12.07 -18.37
N GLU A 96 1.21 -12.40 -19.49
CA GLU A 96 -0.07 -11.80 -19.88
C GLU A 96 -1.15 -11.98 -18.81
N GLY A 97 -1.22 -13.15 -18.18
CA GLY A 97 -2.20 -13.43 -17.11
C GLY A 97 -2.04 -12.49 -15.91
N GLU A 98 -0.80 -12.19 -15.50
CA GLU A 98 -0.50 -11.25 -14.41
C GLU A 98 -0.83 -9.81 -14.80
N LEU A 99 -0.56 -9.40 -16.05
CA LEU A 99 -0.97 -8.10 -16.57
C LEU A 99 -2.50 -7.97 -16.59
N GLN A 100 -3.21 -8.96 -17.10
CA GLN A 100 -4.69 -8.95 -17.14
C GLN A 100 -5.29 -8.92 -15.74
N PHE A 101 -4.68 -9.62 -14.78
CA PHE A 101 -5.12 -9.58 -13.40
C PHE A 101 -4.93 -8.18 -12.78
N ALA A 102 -3.76 -7.57 -12.96
CA ALA A 102 -3.52 -6.20 -12.51
C ALA A 102 -4.48 -5.19 -13.17
N ALA A 103 -4.72 -5.35 -14.48
CA ALA A 103 -5.67 -4.52 -15.22
C ALA A 103 -7.11 -4.68 -14.71
N HIS A 104 -7.52 -5.91 -14.39
CA HIS A 104 -8.82 -6.19 -13.78
C HIS A 104 -8.96 -5.49 -12.42
N LEU A 105 -7.93 -5.56 -11.56
CA LEU A 105 -7.92 -4.86 -10.27
C LEU A 105 -8.04 -3.34 -10.43
N LEU A 106 -7.47 -2.77 -11.50
CA LEU A 106 -7.56 -1.35 -11.80
C LEU A 106 -8.87 -0.96 -12.53
N GLY A 107 -9.65 -1.95 -13.00
CA GLY A 107 -10.84 -1.71 -13.79
C GLY A 107 -10.53 -1.10 -15.17
N VAL A 108 -9.41 -1.48 -15.79
CA VAL A 108 -8.94 -0.96 -17.08
C VAL A 108 -8.76 -2.08 -18.11
N ARG A 109 -8.74 -1.74 -19.40
CA ARG A 109 -8.37 -2.68 -20.47
C ARG A 109 -6.98 -2.33 -20.96
N PRO A 110 -5.97 -3.21 -20.73
CA PRO A 110 -4.60 -2.91 -21.08
C PRO A 110 -4.43 -2.77 -22.61
N ASN A 111 -3.54 -1.88 -23.01
CA ASN A 111 -3.17 -1.71 -24.42
C ASN A 111 -1.99 -2.62 -24.76
N THR A 112 -2.26 -3.77 -25.36
CA THR A 112 -1.24 -4.77 -25.71
C THR A 112 -1.40 -5.28 -27.12
N SER A 113 -0.30 -5.79 -27.71
CA SER A 113 -0.35 -6.56 -28.95
C SER A 113 -0.88 -7.96 -28.69
N PRO A 114 -1.72 -8.53 -29.57
CA PRO A 114 -2.36 -9.84 -29.36
C PRO A 114 -1.39 -11.02 -29.17
N ASP A 115 -0.18 -10.93 -29.72
CA ASP A 115 0.80 -12.02 -29.70
C ASP A 115 1.82 -11.89 -28.56
N LYS A 116 1.66 -10.89 -27.67
CA LYS A 116 2.61 -10.64 -26.60
C LYS A 116 2.23 -11.36 -25.32
N SER A 117 3.06 -12.30 -24.90
CA SER A 117 2.83 -13.15 -23.72
C SER A 117 3.65 -12.78 -22.48
N SER A 118 4.62 -11.85 -22.61
CA SER A 118 5.54 -11.48 -21.54
C SER A 118 5.87 -9.99 -21.58
N PHE A 119 5.98 -9.32 -20.43
CA PHE A 119 6.10 -7.88 -20.32
C PHE A 119 7.22 -7.51 -19.32
N THR A 120 8.16 -6.69 -19.75
CA THR A 120 9.08 -5.99 -18.84
C THR A 120 8.31 -5.02 -17.95
N ASP A 121 8.96 -4.47 -16.91
CA ASP A 121 8.33 -3.48 -16.03
C ASP A 121 7.91 -2.21 -16.79
N GLU A 122 8.71 -1.74 -17.73
CA GLU A 122 8.36 -0.58 -18.59
C GLU A 122 7.14 -0.90 -19.47
N GLU A 123 7.14 -2.02 -20.16
CA GLU A 123 6.04 -2.45 -21.04
C GLU A 123 4.73 -2.70 -20.25
N PHE A 124 4.83 -3.24 -19.04
CA PHE A 124 3.71 -3.43 -18.13
C PHE A 124 3.09 -2.07 -17.74
N VAL A 125 3.93 -1.10 -17.35
CA VAL A 125 3.47 0.25 -17.02
C VAL A 125 2.83 0.91 -18.23
N ASP A 126 3.48 0.85 -19.39
CA ASP A 126 2.98 1.44 -20.64
C ASP A 126 1.64 0.85 -21.06
N ALA A 127 1.46 -0.46 -20.95
CA ALA A 127 0.19 -1.12 -21.26
C ALA A 127 -0.98 -0.60 -20.41
N LEU A 128 -0.71 -0.23 -19.15
CA LEU A 128 -1.75 0.23 -18.21
C LEU A 128 -1.97 1.74 -18.25
N ILE A 129 -0.94 2.56 -18.46
CA ILE A 129 -1.14 4.03 -18.58
C ILE A 129 -1.76 4.42 -19.92
N HIS A 130 -1.64 3.59 -20.96
CA HIS A 130 -2.31 3.76 -22.25
C HIS A 130 -3.57 2.87 -22.39
N ALA A 131 -4.05 2.30 -21.29
CA ALA A 131 -5.25 1.49 -21.21
C ALA A 131 -6.53 2.31 -21.44
N SER A 132 -7.68 1.63 -21.48
CA SER A 132 -8.99 2.27 -21.58
C SER A 132 -9.92 1.80 -20.43
N PRO A 133 -10.28 2.69 -19.48
CA PRO A 133 -9.68 4.01 -19.23
C PRO A 133 -8.21 3.91 -18.82
N PRO A 134 -7.40 4.97 -18.94
CA PRO A 134 -5.99 4.92 -18.59
C PRO A 134 -5.79 4.87 -17.05
N ALA A 135 -4.82 4.08 -16.60
CA ALA A 135 -4.32 4.20 -15.25
C ALA A 135 -3.36 5.40 -15.12
N GLN A 136 -3.33 6.01 -13.94
CA GLN A 136 -2.35 7.04 -13.61
C GLN A 136 -1.16 6.40 -12.89
N LYS A 137 0.05 6.85 -13.21
CA LYS A 137 1.26 6.46 -12.50
C LYS A 137 1.66 7.52 -11.48
N VAL A 138 1.97 7.09 -10.25
CA VAL A 138 2.38 7.96 -9.15
C VAL A 138 3.61 7.36 -8.48
N GLU A 139 4.72 8.08 -8.55
CA GLU A 139 5.92 7.67 -7.84
C GLU A 139 5.85 8.14 -6.37
N VAL A 140 6.08 7.23 -5.43
CA VAL A 140 6.04 7.49 -4.00
C VAL A 140 7.31 6.97 -3.36
N SER A 141 8.14 7.89 -2.87
CA SER A 141 9.31 7.55 -2.07
C SER A 141 8.96 7.54 -0.59
N LYS A 142 9.51 6.60 0.16
CA LYS A 142 9.27 6.49 1.59
C LYS A 142 10.48 6.00 2.35
N MET A 143 10.61 6.54 3.55
CA MET A 143 11.52 6.05 4.59
C MET A 143 10.67 5.66 5.79
N ARG A 144 10.76 4.39 6.22
CA ARG A 144 9.87 3.82 7.23
C ARG A 144 10.60 3.05 8.31
N SER A 145 9.99 3.05 9.48
CA SER A 145 10.34 2.17 10.59
C SER A 145 9.08 1.47 11.09
N GLN A 146 9.22 0.22 11.50
CA GLN A 146 8.14 -0.57 12.07
C GLN A 146 8.47 -0.96 13.50
N PHE A 147 7.45 -0.98 14.36
CA PHE A 147 7.54 -1.27 15.77
C PHE A 147 6.55 -2.39 16.11
N ASP A 148 7.00 -3.38 16.87
CA ASP A 148 6.16 -4.50 17.29
C ASP A 148 5.24 -4.08 18.44
N PHE A 149 3.97 -4.38 18.29
CA PHE A 149 2.92 -4.25 19.30
C PHE A 149 2.32 -5.63 19.55
N ASP A 150 1.71 -5.82 20.73
CA ASP A 150 1.08 -7.11 21.04
C ASP A 150 0.00 -7.48 20.02
N GLY A 151 0.24 -8.56 19.28
CA GLY A 151 -0.62 -9.07 18.22
C GLY A 151 -0.62 -8.29 16.90
N GLY A 152 0.27 -7.27 16.74
CA GLY A 152 0.34 -6.45 15.52
C GLY A 152 1.62 -5.65 15.40
N TRP A 153 1.63 -4.68 14.50
CA TRP A 153 2.74 -3.72 14.38
C TRP A 153 2.26 -2.36 13.92
N VAL A 154 3.05 -1.35 14.23
CA VAL A 154 2.84 0.05 13.83
C VAL A 154 3.97 0.48 12.91
N GLU A 155 3.64 1.12 11.79
CA GLU A 155 4.61 1.72 10.88
C GLU A 155 4.53 3.25 10.95
N LEU A 156 5.68 3.87 11.18
CA LEU A 156 5.90 5.30 10.95
C LEU A 156 6.68 5.48 9.66
N ALA A 157 6.24 6.39 8.80
CA ALA A 157 6.94 6.67 7.56
C ALA A 157 6.98 8.17 7.24
N HIS A 158 8.10 8.62 6.67
CA HIS A 158 8.17 9.84 5.89
C HIS A 158 7.90 9.49 4.44
N VAL A 159 6.90 10.12 3.85
CA VAL A 159 6.39 9.78 2.52
C VAL A 159 6.46 11.02 1.63
N GLN A 160 7.00 10.85 0.43
CA GLN A 160 7.08 11.89 -0.58
C GLN A 160 6.24 11.47 -1.79
N PHE A 161 5.19 12.20 -2.05
CA PHE A 161 4.40 12.20 -3.28
C PHE A 161 4.91 13.30 -4.22
N PRO A 162 4.54 13.33 -5.50
CA PRO A 162 5.01 14.34 -6.46
C PRO A 162 4.84 15.80 -6.00
N GLY A 163 3.76 16.13 -5.35
CA GLY A 163 3.47 17.50 -4.88
C GLY A 163 3.48 17.67 -3.36
N LYS A 164 3.81 16.62 -2.58
CA LYS A 164 3.57 16.64 -1.13
C LYS A 164 4.54 15.74 -0.38
N THR A 165 5.18 16.30 0.64
CA THR A 165 5.88 15.50 1.67
C THR A 165 5.01 15.47 2.93
N VAL A 166 4.85 14.28 3.53
CA VAL A 166 3.95 14.05 4.66
C VAL A 166 4.43 12.87 5.49
N GLN A 167 4.00 12.78 6.75
CA GLN A 167 4.18 11.57 7.54
C GLN A 167 2.99 10.63 7.35
N SER A 168 3.24 9.34 7.50
CA SER A 168 2.21 8.30 7.54
C SER A 168 2.36 7.49 8.81
N LEU A 169 1.23 7.23 9.45
CA LEU A 169 1.08 6.28 10.55
C LEU A 169 0.17 5.16 10.07
N SER A 170 0.58 3.90 10.28
CA SER A 170 -0.33 2.78 10.05
C SER A 170 -0.19 1.70 11.11
N ILE A 171 -1.29 1.00 11.35
CA ILE A 171 -1.44 -0.09 12.31
C ILE A 171 -1.87 -1.32 11.53
N HIS A 172 -1.23 -2.44 11.80
CA HIS A 172 -1.47 -3.70 11.09
C HIS A 172 -1.62 -4.85 12.06
N SER A 173 -2.58 -5.73 11.82
CA SER A 173 -2.75 -7.00 12.55
C SER A 173 -3.57 -7.98 11.72
N PRO A 174 -3.35 -9.30 11.86
CA PRO A 174 -4.31 -10.29 11.35
C PRO A 174 -5.65 -10.26 12.10
N VAL A 175 -5.76 -9.54 13.23
CA VAL A 175 -6.96 -9.46 14.06
C VAL A 175 -7.45 -8.02 14.13
N MET A 176 -8.70 -7.75 13.70
CA MET A 176 -9.27 -6.40 13.64
C MET A 176 -9.32 -5.73 15.02
N GLU A 177 -9.75 -6.46 16.02
CA GLU A 177 -9.86 -5.98 17.41
C GLU A 177 -8.48 -5.54 17.98
N THR A 178 -7.39 -6.12 17.48
CA THR A 178 -6.04 -5.69 17.83
C THR A 178 -5.71 -4.33 17.20
N VAL A 179 -6.10 -4.11 15.93
CA VAL A 179 -5.96 -2.79 15.29
C VAL A 179 -6.73 -1.72 16.08
N GLU A 180 -7.97 -2.02 16.48
CA GLU A 180 -8.80 -1.11 17.29
C GLU A 180 -8.16 -0.79 18.65
N LYS A 181 -7.66 -1.81 19.36
CA LYS A 181 -6.97 -1.62 20.66
C LYS A 181 -5.72 -0.76 20.55
N ILE A 182 -4.89 -1.00 19.53
CA ILE A 182 -3.69 -0.19 19.28
C ILE A 182 -4.11 1.25 18.93
N LEU A 183 -5.12 1.43 18.08
CA LEU A 183 -5.64 2.74 17.71
C LEU A 183 -6.18 3.51 18.93
N ASP A 184 -6.92 2.85 19.83
CA ASP A 184 -7.41 3.43 21.06
C ASP A 184 -6.29 3.79 22.04
N SER A 185 -5.24 2.99 22.08
CA SER A 185 -4.05 3.25 22.91
C SER A 185 -3.24 4.44 22.38
N LEU A 186 -3.05 4.53 21.07
CA LEU A 186 -2.25 5.57 20.45
C LEU A 186 -2.98 6.91 20.35
N GLN A 187 -4.31 6.91 20.22
CA GLN A 187 -5.14 8.11 20.12
C GLN A 187 -4.55 9.14 19.13
N PRO A 188 -4.42 8.79 17.82
CA PRO A 188 -3.86 9.72 16.84
C PRO A 188 -4.62 11.05 16.83
N GLY A 189 -3.88 12.15 16.80
CA GLY A 189 -4.46 13.49 16.81
C GLY A 189 -5.20 13.83 15.49
N PRO A 190 -5.96 14.93 15.51
CA PRO A 190 -6.78 15.35 14.35
C PRO A 190 -5.95 15.80 13.14
N GLU A 191 -4.64 15.99 13.28
CA GLU A 191 -3.74 16.32 12.18
C GLU A 191 -3.41 15.10 11.30
N LEU A 192 -3.86 13.90 11.71
CA LEU A 192 -3.75 12.65 10.97
C LEU A 192 -5.10 12.31 10.33
N GLU A 193 -5.18 12.43 9.02
CA GLU A 193 -6.37 12.09 8.24
C GLU A 193 -6.31 10.64 7.76
N ALA A 194 -7.32 9.86 8.16
CA ALA A 194 -7.40 8.44 7.79
C ALA A 194 -7.70 8.29 6.29
N MET A 195 -6.80 7.65 5.57
CA MET A 195 -6.93 7.28 4.16
C MET A 195 -5.88 6.22 3.79
N ASN A 196 -6.11 5.48 2.71
CA ASN A 196 -5.12 4.55 2.17
C ASN A 196 -4.17 5.20 1.16
N TYR A 197 -3.16 4.44 0.68
CA TYR A 197 -2.19 4.96 -0.29
C TYR A 197 -2.81 5.31 -1.65
N VAL A 198 -3.83 4.60 -2.09
CA VAL A 198 -4.47 4.87 -3.38
C VAL A 198 -5.24 6.18 -3.32
N GLU A 199 -5.98 6.43 -2.22
CA GLU A 199 -6.65 7.70 -1.95
C GLU A 199 -5.65 8.85 -1.84
N ALA A 200 -4.54 8.64 -1.12
CA ALA A 200 -3.46 9.62 -0.99
C ALA A 200 -2.81 9.94 -2.35
N CYS A 201 -2.57 8.94 -3.19
CA CYS A 201 -2.07 9.13 -4.55
C CYS A 201 -3.03 9.97 -5.39
N ARG A 202 -4.33 9.67 -5.40
CA ARG A 202 -5.33 10.48 -6.13
C ARG A 202 -5.34 11.94 -5.67
N ARG A 203 -5.19 12.15 -4.37
CA ARG A 203 -5.23 13.49 -3.77
C ARG A 203 -3.99 14.33 -4.08
N TRP A 204 -2.80 13.73 -4.12
CA TRP A 204 -1.52 14.46 -4.17
C TRP A 204 -0.69 14.18 -5.44
N ALA A 205 -1.19 13.42 -6.39
CA ALA A 205 -0.52 13.18 -7.68
C ALA A 205 -0.78 14.26 -8.75
N ARG A 206 -1.54 15.29 -8.39
CA ARG A 206 -1.92 16.39 -9.32
C ARG A 206 -0.88 17.48 -9.36
#